data_3da7933a32a0e9edab607257b4739eb1
#
_entry.id   3da7933a32a0e9edab607257b4739eb1
#
_cell.length_a   1.000
_cell.length_b   1.000
_cell.length_c   1.000
_cell.angle_alpha   90.00
_cell.angle_beta   90.00
_cell.angle_gamma   90.00
#
_symmetry.space_group_name_H-M   'P 1'
#
loop_
_entity.id
_entity.type
_entity.pdbx_description
1 polymer ?
#
loop_
_entity_poly.entity_id
_entity_poly.type
_entity_poly.pdbx_seq_one_letter_code
_entity_poly.pdbx_strand_id
1 'polypeptide(L)'
;MGQITLQDVQKSFGPVHIIKGADLEIADGSFVVFVGPSGCGKTTLLRLIAGLEDVSGGKILIDGKNVVDTPPAKRGLSMVFQSYALYPHMSVRGNIGFGLKMAGLAKDEINRKVEAAAATLNLTPYLDRKPRELSGGQRQRVAIGRAIVREPKAFLFDEPLSNLDAALRVQMRIEVTRLQKQLGTTAVYVTHDQVEAMTMADKIVVLNGGKIEQYGSPLELYEKPANLFVAGFIGSPKMNFVTGEHALQKGAATIGVRPEHLKIERDGAGGWQGTIAVAEHLGSDTFLYVDAGPLGMLTARYIGELSLHAGDHVSLVPEPPRIHRFDASGNAVRL
;
A
#
# COMPACT_ATOMS: atom_id res chain seq x y z
N MET A 1 -2.79 14.26 18.11
CA MET A 1 -1.33 14.12 18.09
C MET A 1 -1.02 12.65 17.92
N GLY A 2 -0.28 12.30 16.86
CA GLY A 2 0.01 10.92 16.45
C GLY A 2 1.18 10.87 15.47
N GLN A 3 2.10 11.84 15.53
CA GLN A 3 3.33 11.84 14.74
C GLN A 3 4.20 10.64 15.12
N ILE A 4 4.73 9.93 14.11
CA ILE A 4 5.63 8.81 14.31
C ILE A 4 6.92 9.09 13.55
N THR A 5 8.07 8.97 14.23
CA THR A 5 9.38 9.15 13.61
C THR A 5 10.26 7.92 13.87
N LEU A 6 10.82 7.39 12.81
CA LEU A 6 11.80 6.31 12.82
C LEU A 6 13.18 6.91 12.56
N GLN A 7 14.17 6.58 13.38
CA GLN A 7 15.56 7.04 13.27
C GLN A 7 16.49 5.83 13.25
N ASP A 8 17.05 5.53 12.10
CA ASP A 8 17.93 4.39 11.84
C ASP A 8 17.40 3.08 12.44
N VAL A 9 16.09 2.82 12.27
CA VAL A 9 15.46 1.63 12.86
C VAL A 9 15.98 0.38 12.18
N GLN A 10 16.48 -0.55 12.98
CA GLN A 10 17.08 -1.80 12.52
C GLN A 10 16.40 -3.00 13.18
N LYS A 11 16.26 -4.11 12.45
CA LYS A 11 15.80 -5.39 12.98
C LYS A 11 16.53 -6.55 12.35
N SER A 12 17.06 -7.39 13.21
CA SER A 12 17.67 -8.67 12.85
C SER A 12 16.99 -9.81 13.60
N PHE A 13 16.85 -10.95 12.95
CA PHE A 13 16.48 -12.22 13.57
C PHE A 13 17.68 -13.17 13.38
N GLY A 14 18.46 -13.36 14.45
CA GLY A 14 19.74 -14.04 14.35
C GLY A 14 20.63 -13.37 13.29
N PRO A 15 21.14 -14.11 12.30
CA PRO A 15 22.01 -13.56 11.26
C PRO A 15 21.27 -12.80 10.15
N VAL A 16 19.94 -12.83 10.12
CA VAL A 16 19.15 -12.25 9.03
C VAL A 16 18.72 -10.83 9.34
N HIS A 17 19.25 -9.86 8.60
CA HIS A 17 18.88 -8.45 8.66
C HIS A 17 17.58 -8.20 7.87
N ILE A 18 16.46 -7.94 8.56
CA ILE A 18 15.15 -7.71 7.95
C ILE A 18 14.91 -6.22 7.70
N ILE A 19 15.22 -5.34 8.66
CA ILE A 19 15.15 -3.89 8.51
C ILE A 19 16.57 -3.33 8.67
N LYS A 20 17.02 -2.56 7.68
CA LYS A 20 18.39 -2.18 7.48
C LYS A 20 18.61 -0.66 7.59
N GLY A 21 18.15 -0.07 8.70
CA GLY A 21 18.22 1.38 8.91
C GLY A 21 17.08 2.10 8.22
N ALA A 22 15.90 2.09 8.84
CA ALA A 22 14.75 2.81 8.32
C ALA A 22 14.65 4.19 8.97
N ASP A 23 14.73 5.24 8.13
CA ASP A 23 14.46 6.63 8.51
C ASP A 23 13.12 7.05 7.87
N LEU A 24 12.17 7.50 8.68
CA LEU A 24 10.84 7.87 8.20
C LEU A 24 10.17 8.84 9.17
N GLU A 25 9.52 9.86 8.63
CA GLU A 25 8.66 10.75 9.38
C GLU A 25 7.21 10.65 8.88
N ILE A 26 6.30 10.25 9.77
CA ILE A 26 4.87 10.13 9.52
C ILE A 26 4.19 11.29 10.25
N ALA A 27 3.65 12.23 9.49
CA ALA A 27 2.97 13.40 10.05
C ALA A 27 1.68 13.03 10.78
N ASP A 28 1.32 13.84 11.78
CA ASP A 28 0.06 13.71 12.49
C ASP A 28 -1.14 13.79 11.52
N GLY A 29 -2.12 12.92 11.71
CA GLY A 29 -3.34 12.84 10.90
C GLY A 29 -3.15 12.28 9.48
N SER A 30 -1.92 11.92 9.06
CA SER A 30 -1.68 11.37 7.73
C SER A 30 -2.03 9.89 7.61
N PHE A 31 -2.45 9.48 6.41
CA PHE A 31 -2.63 8.09 6.02
C PHE A 31 -1.41 7.61 5.24
N VAL A 32 -0.53 6.82 5.87
CA VAL A 32 0.69 6.33 5.25
C VAL A 32 0.58 4.84 4.94
N VAL A 33 0.88 4.46 3.70
CA VAL A 33 0.79 3.07 3.25
C VAL A 33 2.18 2.49 2.99
N PHE A 34 2.48 1.35 3.58
CA PHE A 34 3.70 0.58 3.34
C PHE A 34 3.45 -0.46 2.26
N VAL A 35 4.21 -0.40 1.19
CA VAL A 35 4.14 -1.35 0.07
C VAL A 35 5.51 -1.95 -0.24
N GLY A 36 5.52 -3.07 -0.95
CA GLY A 36 6.73 -3.75 -1.39
C GLY A 36 6.50 -5.25 -1.58
N PRO A 37 7.47 -5.98 -2.10
CA PRO A 37 7.39 -7.43 -2.31
C PRO A 37 7.15 -8.20 -1.01
N SER A 38 6.71 -9.45 -1.13
CA SER A 38 6.63 -10.35 0.02
C SER A 38 7.99 -10.51 0.68
N GLY A 39 8.03 -10.48 2.01
CA GLY A 39 9.28 -10.63 2.77
C GLY A 39 10.18 -9.39 2.84
N CYS A 40 9.81 -8.23 2.26
CA CYS A 40 10.63 -7.01 2.32
C CYS A 40 10.66 -6.29 3.67
N GLY A 41 9.87 -6.74 4.67
CA GLY A 41 9.89 -6.20 6.03
C GLY A 41 8.71 -5.31 6.43
N LYS A 42 7.66 -5.13 5.60
CA LYS A 42 6.49 -4.27 5.90
C LYS A 42 5.84 -4.56 7.25
N THR A 43 5.36 -5.80 7.41
CA THR A 43 4.73 -6.25 8.67
C THR A 43 5.70 -6.19 9.84
N THR A 44 6.99 -6.49 9.63
CA THR A 44 8.00 -6.37 10.67
C THR A 44 8.13 -4.92 11.12
N LEU A 45 8.25 -3.96 10.19
CA LEU A 45 8.34 -2.53 10.51
C LEU A 45 7.08 -2.04 11.25
N LEU A 46 5.90 -2.48 10.82
CA LEU A 46 4.64 -2.16 11.50
C LEU A 46 4.63 -2.72 12.94
N ARG A 47 5.10 -3.95 13.16
CA ARG A 47 5.18 -4.58 14.48
C ARG A 47 6.21 -3.91 15.39
N LEU A 48 7.33 -3.43 14.85
CA LEU A 48 8.30 -2.62 15.60
C LEU A 48 7.66 -1.32 16.10
N ILE A 49 6.88 -0.62 15.25
CA ILE A 49 6.13 0.58 15.65
C ILE A 49 5.11 0.25 16.75
N ALA A 50 4.40 -0.86 16.60
CA ALA A 50 3.43 -1.35 17.59
C ALA A 50 4.08 -1.77 18.93
N GLY A 51 5.38 -2.08 18.94
CA GLY A 51 6.08 -2.68 20.09
C GLY A 51 5.79 -4.16 20.29
N LEU A 52 5.33 -4.82 19.24
CA LEU A 52 5.11 -6.29 19.23
C LEU A 52 6.40 -7.05 18.85
N GLU A 53 7.38 -6.31 18.38
CA GLU A 53 8.75 -6.78 18.11
C GLU A 53 9.73 -5.75 18.68
N ASP A 54 10.87 -6.21 19.21
CA ASP A 54 11.93 -5.35 19.68
C ASP A 54 12.83 -4.90 18.54
N VAL A 55 13.28 -3.65 18.56
CA VAL A 55 14.29 -3.15 17.62
C VAL A 55 15.66 -3.76 17.95
N SER A 56 16.49 -3.98 16.93
CA SER A 56 17.90 -4.33 17.12
C SER A 56 18.80 -3.11 17.18
N GLY A 57 18.31 -1.94 16.74
CA GLY A 57 18.99 -0.65 16.77
C GLY A 57 18.07 0.47 16.34
N GLY A 58 18.50 1.71 16.55
CA GLY A 58 17.75 2.90 16.21
C GLY A 58 16.72 3.31 17.26
N LYS A 59 15.85 4.26 16.89
CA LYS A 59 14.82 4.83 17.76
C LYS A 59 13.47 4.91 17.05
N ILE A 60 12.40 4.74 17.84
CA ILE A 60 11.02 4.99 17.40
C ILE A 60 10.44 6.03 18.32
N LEU A 61 10.02 7.17 17.75
CA LEU A 61 9.41 8.24 18.53
C LEU A 61 7.93 8.36 18.17
N ILE A 62 7.10 8.54 19.19
CA ILE A 62 5.67 8.89 19.04
C ILE A 62 5.47 10.22 19.75
N ASP A 63 5.02 11.25 19.03
CA ASP A 63 4.93 12.63 19.52
C ASP A 63 6.24 13.12 20.15
N GLY A 64 7.38 12.83 19.50
CA GLY A 64 8.72 13.20 19.97
C GLY A 64 9.27 12.36 21.14
N LYS A 65 8.47 11.48 21.74
CA LYS A 65 8.91 10.60 22.83
C LYS A 65 9.41 9.27 22.32
N ASN A 66 10.64 8.89 22.67
CA ASN A 66 11.16 7.56 22.35
C ASN A 66 10.35 6.48 23.09
N VAL A 67 9.85 5.48 22.33
CA VAL A 67 8.97 4.42 22.83
C VAL A 67 9.58 3.02 22.68
N VAL A 68 10.87 2.89 22.36
CA VAL A 68 11.50 1.59 22.14
C VAL A 68 11.28 0.65 23.34
N ASP A 69 11.51 1.13 24.56
CA ASP A 69 11.33 0.37 25.80
C ASP A 69 9.91 0.42 26.36
N THR A 70 8.98 1.06 25.62
CA THR A 70 7.60 1.21 26.09
C THR A 70 6.77 -0.01 25.64
N PRO A 71 6.12 -0.72 26.57
CA PRO A 71 5.26 -1.86 26.23
C PRO A 71 4.13 -1.47 25.26
N PRO A 72 3.69 -2.37 24.36
CA PRO A 72 2.67 -2.09 23.33
C PRO A 72 1.43 -1.40 23.86
N ALA A 73 0.89 -1.87 24.99
CA ALA A 73 -0.33 -1.34 25.61
C ALA A 73 -0.21 0.13 26.05
N LYS A 74 1.03 0.64 26.25
CA LYS A 74 1.32 2.01 26.73
C LYS A 74 1.78 2.96 25.62
N ARG A 75 1.95 2.48 24.38
CA ARG A 75 2.35 3.32 23.22
C ARG A 75 1.22 4.22 22.72
N GLY A 76 -0.03 3.98 23.14
CA GLY A 76 -1.19 4.73 22.67
C GLY A 76 -1.60 4.40 21.24
N LEU A 77 -1.23 3.25 20.72
CA LEU A 77 -1.53 2.78 19.38
C LEU A 77 -2.62 1.69 19.41
N SER A 78 -3.38 1.56 18.32
CA SER A 78 -4.32 0.45 18.13
C SER A 78 -4.01 -0.27 16.84
N MET A 79 -3.99 -1.61 16.87
CA MET A 79 -3.66 -2.43 15.70
C MET A 79 -4.84 -3.29 15.26
N VAL A 80 -5.07 -3.31 13.94
CA VAL A 80 -6.01 -4.19 13.25
C VAL A 80 -5.19 -5.22 12.49
N PHE A 81 -5.36 -6.50 12.84
CA PHE A 81 -4.61 -7.63 12.27
C PHE A 81 -5.30 -8.18 11.03
N GLN A 82 -4.54 -8.82 10.16
CA GLN A 82 -5.01 -9.50 8.96
C GLN A 82 -6.11 -10.55 9.24
N SER A 83 -5.98 -11.30 10.34
CA SER A 83 -6.98 -12.29 10.77
C SER A 83 -8.14 -11.71 11.56
N TYR A 84 -8.21 -10.36 11.68
CA TYR A 84 -9.14 -9.62 12.55
C TYR A 84 -8.93 -9.88 14.04
N ALA A 85 -8.39 -11.01 14.44
CA ALA A 85 -8.11 -11.46 15.81
C ALA A 85 -9.29 -11.25 16.79
N LEU A 86 -10.52 -11.55 16.32
CA LEU A 86 -11.72 -11.43 17.15
C LEU A 86 -11.79 -12.58 18.16
N TYR A 87 -12.31 -12.29 19.36
CA TYR A 87 -12.58 -13.29 20.38
C TYR A 87 -13.84 -14.09 19.99
N PRO A 88 -13.75 -15.36 19.58
CA PRO A 88 -14.86 -16.08 18.97
C PRO A 88 -16.00 -16.40 19.94
N HIS A 89 -15.72 -16.44 21.24
CA HIS A 89 -16.68 -16.70 22.31
C HIS A 89 -17.44 -15.46 22.77
N MET A 90 -16.96 -14.25 22.43
CA MET A 90 -17.58 -12.98 22.79
C MET A 90 -18.52 -12.47 21.70
N SER A 91 -19.57 -11.74 22.08
CA SER A 91 -20.41 -10.98 21.16
C SER A 91 -19.62 -9.81 20.51
N VAL A 92 -20.22 -9.15 19.52
CA VAL A 92 -19.69 -7.90 18.93
C VAL A 92 -19.47 -6.85 20.01
N ARG A 93 -20.47 -6.61 20.86
CA ARG A 93 -20.39 -5.72 22.02
C ARG A 93 -19.20 -6.07 22.91
N GLY A 94 -19.06 -7.35 23.24
CA GLY A 94 -17.95 -7.85 24.06
C GLY A 94 -16.59 -7.65 23.41
N ASN A 95 -16.46 -7.92 22.11
CA ASN A 95 -15.23 -7.70 21.34
C ASN A 95 -14.82 -6.24 21.33
N ILE A 96 -15.75 -5.33 20.99
CA ILE A 96 -15.47 -3.89 20.93
C ILE A 96 -15.09 -3.36 22.31
N GLY A 97 -15.85 -3.70 23.37
CA GLY A 97 -15.64 -3.18 24.73
C GLY A 97 -14.50 -3.83 25.50
N PHE A 98 -13.89 -4.93 25.00
CA PHE A 98 -12.90 -5.71 25.75
C PHE A 98 -11.71 -4.87 26.23
N GLY A 99 -11.13 -4.08 25.34
CA GLY A 99 -9.97 -3.24 25.68
C GLY A 99 -10.28 -2.20 26.77
N LEU A 100 -11.49 -1.62 26.74
CA LEU A 100 -11.95 -0.66 27.74
C LEU A 100 -12.18 -1.34 29.11
N LYS A 101 -12.72 -2.56 29.11
CA LYS A 101 -12.89 -3.37 30.31
C LYS A 101 -11.54 -3.69 30.96
N MET A 102 -10.52 -4.06 30.16
CA MET A 102 -9.17 -4.32 30.69
C MET A 102 -8.48 -3.03 31.22
N ALA A 103 -8.86 -1.87 30.69
CA ALA A 103 -8.40 -0.58 31.19
C ALA A 103 -9.15 -0.12 32.47
N GLY A 104 -10.13 -0.90 32.96
CA GLY A 104 -10.85 -0.62 34.20
C GLY A 104 -11.95 0.42 34.11
N LEU A 105 -12.45 0.74 32.90
CA LEU A 105 -13.55 1.69 32.74
C LEU A 105 -14.86 1.17 33.34
N ALA A 106 -15.71 2.07 33.80
CA ALA A 106 -17.05 1.76 34.31
C ALA A 106 -17.94 1.18 33.21
N LYS A 107 -18.85 0.25 33.55
CA LYS A 107 -19.70 -0.48 32.61
C LYS A 107 -20.55 0.47 31.73
N ASP A 108 -21.09 1.54 32.31
CA ASP A 108 -21.92 2.49 31.57
C ASP A 108 -21.10 3.30 30.56
N GLU A 109 -19.88 3.65 30.90
CA GLU A 109 -18.97 4.32 29.99
C GLU A 109 -18.55 3.40 28.84
N ILE A 110 -18.25 2.12 29.13
CA ILE A 110 -17.98 1.09 28.10
C ILE A 110 -19.18 0.98 27.16
N ASN A 111 -20.40 0.84 27.66
CA ASN A 111 -21.60 0.74 26.84
C ASN A 111 -21.77 1.95 25.93
N ARG A 112 -21.65 3.16 26.45
CA ARG A 112 -21.74 4.39 25.67
C ARG A 112 -20.72 4.44 24.53
N LYS A 113 -19.43 4.14 24.81
CA LYS A 113 -18.38 4.12 23.79
C LYS A 113 -18.58 3.04 22.75
N VAL A 114 -19.02 1.86 23.17
CA VAL A 114 -19.33 0.74 22.26
C VAL A 114 -20.50 1.09 21.33
N GLU A 115 -21.56 1.67 21.83
CA GLU A 115 -22.73 2.08 21.05
C GLU A 115 -22.38 3.18 20.04
N ALA A 116 -21.59 4.16 20.44
CA ALA A 116 -21.09 5.20 19.54
C ALA A 116 -20.22 4.62 18.41
N ALA A 117 -19.28 3.73 18.72
CA ALA A 117 -18.46 3.06 17.71
C ALA A 117 -19.31 2.14 16.81
N ALA A 118 -20.29 1.42 17.36
CA ALA A 118 -21.17 0.57 16.59
C ALA A 118 -22.07 1.38 15.63
N ALA A 119 -22.54 2.54 16.04
CA ALA A 119 -23.32 3.43 15.18
C ALA A 119 -22.47 3.96 14.02
N THR A 120 -21.22 4.41 14.29
CA THR A 120 -20.28 4.88 13.26
C THR A 120 -19.98 3.80 12.20
N LEU A 121 -19.94 2.53 12.61
CA LEU A 121 -19.57 1.38 11.77
C LEU A 121 -20.77 0.58 11.24
N ASN A 122 -22.00 1.06 11.46
CA ASN A 122 -23.24 0.35 11.09
C ASN A 122 -23.31 -1.06 11.70
N LEU A 123 -22.85 -1.23 12.93
CA LEU A 123 -22.82 -2.50 13.68
C LEU A 123 -23.93 -2.61 14.73
N THR A 124 -24.73 -1.58 14.96
CA THR A 124 -25.80 -1.56 15.99
C THR A 124 -26.71 -2.79 15.93
N PRO A 125 -27.21 -3.26 14.74
CA PRO A 125 -28.09 -4.43 14.68
C PRO A 125 -27.38 -5.76 14.99
N TYR A 126 -26.04 -5.76 15.10
CA TYR A 126 -25.21 -6.96 15.24
C TYR A 126 -24.53 -7.07 16.60
N LEU A 127 -24.77 -6.11 17.54
CA LEU A 127 -24.05 -6.01 18.81
C LEU A 127 -24.07 -7.29 19.65
N ASP A 128 -25.16 -8.05 19.59
CA ASP A 128 -25.31 -9.26 20.39
C ASP A 128 -24.90 -10.55 19.65
N ARG A 129 -24.55 -10.44 18.35
CA ARG A 129 -24.06 -11.58 17.55
C ARG A 129 -22.62 -11.94 17.90
N LYS A 130 -22.26 -13.20 17.61
CA LYS A 130 -20.89 -13.70 17.71
C LYS A 130 -20.17 -13.61 16.36
N PRO A 131 -18.84 -13.59 16.29
CA PRO A 131 -18.07 -13.48 15.06
C PRO A 131 -18.43 -14.49 13.96
N ARG A 132 -18.82 -15.71 14.33
CA ARG A 132 -19.24 -16.77 13.40
C ARG A 132 -20.54 -16.44 12.63
N GLU A 133 -21.35 -15.54 13.16
CA GLU A 133 -22.65 -15.13 12.60
C GLU A 133 -22.54 -13.86 11.73
N LEU A 134 -21.31 -13.42 11.43
CA LEU A 134 -20.99 -12.20 10.72
C LEU A 134 -20.36 -12.49 9.35
N SER A 135 -20.61 -11.64 8.37
CA SER A 135 -19.86 -11.61 7.10
C SER A 135 -18.40 -11.16 7.31
N GLY A 136 -17.55 -11.35 6.29
CA GLY A 136 -16.15 -10.89 6.31
C GLY A 136 -16.04 -9.39 6.62
N GLY A 137 -16.79 -8.55 5.92
CA GLY A 137 -16.79 -7.09 6.14
C GLY A 137 -17.34 -6.70 7.52
N GLN A 138 -18.36 -7.42 8.03
CA GLN A 138 -18.84 -7.18 9.39
C GLN A 138 -17.79 -7.52 10.44
N ARG A 139 -17.07 -8.65 10.29
CA ARG A 139 -15.94 -8.99 11.18
C ARG A 139 -14.85 -7.94 11.15
N GLN A 140 -14.51 -7.43 9.97
CA GLN A 140 -13.55 -6.36 9.84
C GLN A 140 -13.99 -5.09 10.56
N ARG A 141 -15.24 -4.64 10.35
CA ARG A 141 -15.79 -3.48 11.08
C ARG A 141 -15.75 -3.68 12.60
N VAL A 142 -15.98 -4.88 13.10
CA VAL A 142 -15.82 -5.19 14.54
C VAL A 142 -14.36 -5.01 14.98
N ALA A 143 -13.38 -5.46 14.18
CA ALA A 143 -11.96 -5.28 14.50
C ALA A 143 -11.56 -3.79 14.49
N ILE A 144 -12.08 -3.01 13.53
CA ILE A 144 -11.91 -1.55 13.49
C ILE A 144 -12.59 -0.90 14.71
N GLY A 145 -13.81 -1.31 15.07
CA GLY A 145 -14.54 -0.80 16.24
C GLY A 145 -13.77 -1.02 17.54
N ARG A 146 -13.13 -2.20 17.69
CA ARG A 146 -12.25 -2.49 18.81
C ARG A 146 -11.03 -1.57 18.88
N ALA A 147 -10.55 -1.09 17.72
CA ALA A 147 -9.44 -0.15 17.66
C ALA A 147 -9.89 1.30 17.99
N ILE A 148 -11.03 1.72 17.45
CA ILE A 148 -11.55 3.10 17.58
C ILE A 148 -11.91 3.45 19.03
N VAL A 149 -12.58 2.54 19.75
CA VAL A 149 -13.07 2.83 21.11
C VAL A 149 -11.96 3.23 22.09
N ARG A 150 -10.71 2.91 21.75
CA ARG A 150 -9.54 3.26 22.55
C ARG A 150 -9.03 4.68 22.29
N GLU A 151 -9.57 5.38 21.28
CA GLU A 151 -9.15 6.73 20.88
C GLU A 151 -7.62 6.82 20.77
N PRO A 152 -7.00 5.99 19.89
CA PRO A 152 -5.55 5.90 19.83
C PRO A 152 -4.93 7.12 19.16
N LYS A 153 -3.65 7.36 19.40
CA LYS A 153 -2.84 8.36 18.71
C LYS A 153 -2.65 8.01 17.23
N ALA A 154 -2.50 6.73 16.92
CA ALA A 154 -2.44 6.23 15.55
C ALA A 154 -3.03 4.82 15.44
N PHE A 155 -3.58 4.54 14.25
CA PHE A 155 -4.02 3.22 13.83
C PHE A 155 -2.92 2.52 13.04
N LEU A 156 -2.74 1.22 13.29
CA LEU A 156 -1.85 0.35 12.56
C LEU A 156 -2.69 -0.77 11.91
N PHE A 157 -2.61 -0.91 10.58
CA PHE A 157 -3.37 -1.90 9.83
C PHE A 157 -2.40 -2.88 9.14
N ASP A 158 -2.46 -4.16 9.50
CA ASP A 158 -1.65 -5.23 8.90
C ASP A 158 -2.49 -6.02 7.91
N GLU A 159 -2.45 -5.65 6.63
CA GLU A 159 -3.20 -6.24 5.51
C GLU A 159 -4.71 -6.50 5.81
N PRO A 160 -5.46 -5.52 6.31
CA PRO A 160 -6.79 -5.78 6.86
C PRO A 160 -7.84 -6.18 5.82
N LEU A 161 -7.60 -5.92 4.52
CA LEU A 161 -8.55 -6.21 3.44
C LEU A 161 -8.22 -7.48 2.63
N SER A 162 -7.09 -8.14 2.91
CA SER A 162 -6.59 -9.28 2.11
C SER A 162 -7.56 -10.48 2.05
N ASN A 163 -8.36 -10.69 3.11
CA ASN A 163 -9.30 -11.81 3.24
C ASN A 163 -10.71 -11.51 2.70
N LEU A 164 -10.90 -10.40 1.97
CA LEU A 164 -12.18 -9.99 1.40
C LEU A 164 -12.22 -10.24 -0.11
N ASP A 165 -13.43 -10.51 -0.64
CA ASP A 165 -13.66 -10.52 -2.07
C ASP A 165 -13.47 -9.12 -2.70
N ALA A 166 -13.34 -9.07 -4.04
CA ALA A 166 -12.97 -7.84 -4.73
C ALA A 166 -14.00 -6.70 -4.52
N ALA A 167 -15.30 -7.00 -4.58
CA ALA A 167 -16.34 -5.98 -4.44
C ALA A 167 -16.38 -5.41 -3.02
N LEU A 168 -16.31 -6.28 -2.02
CA LEU A 168 -16.29 -5.89 -0.62
C LEU A 168 -15.00 -5.13 -0.26
N ARG A 169 -13.86 -5.50 -0.88
CA ARG A 169 -12.59 -4.79 -0.70
C ARG A 169 -12.68 -3.34 -1.15
N VAL A 170 -13.29 -3.08 -2.33
CA VAL A 170 -13.52 -1.70 -2.81
C VAL A 170 -14.37 -0.90 -1.83
N GLN A 171 -15.49 -1.47 -1.34
CA GLN A 171 -16.35 -0.80 -0.38
C GLN A 171 -15.60 -0.49 0.93
N MET A 172 -14.91 -1.48 1.49
CA MET A 172 -14.18 -1.34 2.76
C MET A 172 -13.02 -0.35 2.68
N ARG A 173 -12.35 -0.27 1.54
CA ARG A 173 -11.31 0.73 1.27
C ARG A 173 -11.86 2.16 1.40
N ILE A 174 -13.02 2.43 0.77
CA ILE A 174 -13.69 3.73 0.86
C ILE A 174 -14.10 4.02 2.31
N GLU A 175 -14.66 3.05 3.02
CA GLU A 175 -15.09 3.20 4.40
C GLU A 175 -13.91 3.51 5.35
N VAL A 176 -12.80 2.76 5.23
CA VAL A 176 -11.61 2.97 6.08
C VAL A 176 -10.99 4.35 5.84
N THR A 177 -10.87 4.77 4.57
CA THR A 177 -10.33 6.10 4.22
C THR A 177 -11.23 7.22 4.77
N ARG A 178 -12.56 7.09 4.58
CA ARG A 178 -13.54 8.06 5.10
C ARG A 178 -13.48 8.15 6.61
N LEU A 179 -13.43 7.01 7.28
CA LEU A 179 -13.38 6.93 8.74
C LEU A 179 -12.11 7.59 9.30
N GLN A 180 -10.95 7.30 8.72
CA GLN A 180 -9.69 7.91 9.14
C GLN A 180 -9.74 9.44 8.99
N LYS A 181 -10.25 9.95 7.85
CA LYS A 181 -10.43 11.40 7.64
C LYS A 181 -11.39 12.02 8.66
N GLN A 182 -12.49 11.34 8.99
CA GLN A 182 -13.45 11.79 9.98
C GLN A 182 -12.85 11.86 11.39
N LEU A 183 -11.98 10.91 11.74
CA LEU A 183 -11.32 10.85 13.05
C LEU A 183 -10.09 11.76 13.12
N GLY A 184 -9.50 12.17 12.00
CA GLY A 184 -8.27 12.95 11.93
C GLY A 184 -7.06 12.26 12.56
N THR A 185 -7.12 10.94 12.73
CA THR A 185 -6.08 10.17 13.44
C THR A 185 -5.07 9.63 12.44
N THR A 186 -3.78 9.63 12.78
CA THR A 186 -2.72 9.04 11.97
C THR A 186 -3.00 7.56 11.70
N ALA A 187 -2.75 7.11 10.47
CA ALA A 187 -2.88 5.72 10.07
C ALA A 187 -1.63 5.22 9.36
N VAL A 188 -1.13 4.04 9.78
CA VAL A 188 -0.11 3.29 9.06
C VAL A 188 -0.73 1.99 8.57
N TYR A 189 -0.69 1.77 7.27
CA TYR A 189 -1.39 0.68 6.61
C TYR A 189 -0.43 -0.16 5.78
N VAL A 190 -0.39 -1.45 6.00
CA VAL A 190 0.40 -2.40 5.21
C VAL A 190 -0.50 -3.08 4.18
N THR A 191 -0.06 -3.12 2.94
CA THR A 191 -0.71 -3.87 1.87
C THR A 191 0.29 -4.38 0.84
N HIS A 192 -0.10 -5.39 0.08
CA HIS A 192 0.54 -5.82 -1.16
C HIS A 192 -0.23 -5.35 -2.41
N ASP A 193 -1.42 -4.75 -2.23
CA ASP A 193 -2.27 -4.25 -3.31
C ASP A 193 -1.90 -2.79 -3.64
N GLN A 194 -1.44 -2.58 -4.88
CA GLN A 194 -1.05 -1.24 -5.35
C GLN A 194 -2.25 -0.29 -5.47
N VAL A 195 -3.44 -0.82 -5.80
CA VAL A 195 -4.65 0.00 -5.93
C VAL A 195 -5.05 0.56 -4.57
N GLU A 196 -4.93 -0.24 -3.50
CA GLU A 196 -5.12 0.24 -2.13
C GLU A 196 -4.15 1.38 -1.81
N ALA A 197 -2.86 1.19 -2.06
CA ALA A 197 -1.85 2.20 -1.80
C ALA A 197 -2.10 3.49 -2.58
N MET A 198 -2.35 3.40 -3.89
CA MET A 198 -2.54 4.56 -4.76
C MET A 198 -3.82 5.35 -4.46
N THR A 199 -4.84 4.70 -3.88
CA THR A 199 -6.16 5.33 -3.67
C THR A 199 -6.43 5.78 -2.24
N MET A 200 -5.77 5.18 -1.24
CA MET A 200 -6.00 5.48 0.17
C MET A 200 -4.93 6.41 0.78
N ALA A 201 -3.70 6.35 0.27
CA ALA A 201 -2.56 6.99 0.92
C ALA A 201 -2.47 8.49 0.65
N ASP A 202 -2.16 9.26 1.69
CA ASP A 202 -1.57 10.60 1.53
C ASP A 202 -0.10 10.47 1.13
N LYS A 203 0.60 9.47 1.70
CA LYS A 203 1.99 9.11 1.38
C LYS A 203 2.17 7.60 1.33
N ILE A 204 3.01 7.14 0.41
CA ILE A 204 3.41 5.74 0.27
C ILE A 204 4.88 5.59 0.64
N VAL A 205 5.20 4.55 1.39
CA VAL A 205 6.56 4.08 1.65
C VAL A 205 6.78 2.81 0.85
N VAL A 206 7.69 2.84 -0.10
CA VAL A 206 8.09 1.68 -0.89
C VAL A 206 9.26 1.00 -0.20
N LEU A 207 9.06 -0.22 0.28
CA LEU A 207 10.10 -1.03 0.91
C LEU A 207 10.62 -2.11 -0.05
N ASN A 208 11.94 -2.31 -0.03
CA ASN A 208 12.60 -3.39 -0.77
C ASN A 208 13.81 -3.90 0.02
N GLY A 209 13.91 -5.22 0.22
CA GLY A 209 15.03 -5.86 0.88
C GLY A 209 15.41 -5.26 2.25
N GLY A 210 14.44 -4.74 3.01
CA GLY A 210 14.61 -4.14 4.32
C GLY A 210 14.99 -2.66 4.32
N LYS A 211 14.97 -1.99 3.17
CA LYS A 211 15.24 -0.54 3.01
C LYS A 211 14.03 0.20 2.49
N ILE A 212 13.93 1.48 2.80
CA ILE A 212 12.98 2.40 2.19
C ILE A 212 13.60 2.90 0.88
N GLU A 213 13.01 2.53 -0.25
CA GLU A 213 13.45 2.95 -1.59
C GLU A 213 12.96 4.36 -1.94
N GLN A 214 11.71 4.65 -1.58
CA GLN A 214 11.12 5.98 -1.77
C GLN A 214 9.95 6.19 -0.81
N TYR A 215 9.77 7.44 -0.38
CA TYR A 215 8.64 7.95 0.38
C TYR A 215 8.10 9.21 -0.30
N GLY A 216 6.81 9.24 -0.60
CA GLY A 216 6.19 10.36 -1.30
C GLY A 216 4.70 10.18 -1.50
N SER A 217 4.04 11.15 -2.15
CA SER A 217 2.64 11.01 -2.54
C SER A 217 2.47 9.95 -3.64
N PRO A 218 1.27 9.34 -3.79
CA PRO A 218 1.02 8.35 -4.84
C PRO A 218 1.44 8.84 -6.24
N LEU A 219 1.04 10.07 -6.61
CA LEU A 219 1.39 10.66 -7.91
C LEU A 219 2.88 10.92 -8.04
N GLU A 220 3.55 11.36 -6.97
CA GLU A 220 5.00 11.57 -6.97
C GLU A 220 5.77 10.27 -7.27
N LEU A 221 5.38 9.15 -6.64
CA LEU A 221 6.01 7.85 -6.90
C LEU A 221 5.74 7.36 -8.33
N TYR A 222 4.56 7.65 -8.86
CA TYR A 222 4.15 7.27 -10.20
C TYR A 222 4.87 8.10 -11.28
N GLU A 223 4.90 9.42 -11.12
CA GLU A 223 5.47 10.35 -12.10
C GLU A 223 6.98 10.53 -11.97
N LYS A 224 7.51 10.38 -10.75
CA LYS A 224 8.92 10.66 -10.41
C LYS A 224 9.54 9.52 -9.59
N PRO A 225 9.53 8.28 -10.08
CA PRO A 225 10.16 7.17 -9.37
C PRO A 225 11.65 7.45 -9.16
N ALA A 226 12.17 7.11 -7.98
CA ALA A 226 13.56 7.36 -7.62
C ALA A 226 14.54 6.42 -8.33
N ASN A 227 14.09 5.22 -8.67
CA ASN A 227 14.90 4.19 -9.29
C ASN A 227 14.07 3.18 -10.10
N LEU A 228 14.75 2.27 -10.80
CA LEU A 228 14.13 1.21 -11.59
C LEU A 228 13.18 0.33 -10.77
N PHE A 229 13.54 0.05 -9.51
CA PHE A 229 12.69 -0.77 -8.64
C PHE A 229 11.33 -0.09 -8.40
N VAL A 230 11.33 1.16 -7.97
CA VAL A 230 10.08 1.91 -7.72
C VAL A 230 9.27 2.07 -9.01
N ALA A 231 9.94 2.39 -10.13
CA ALA A 231 9.31 2.55 -11.43
C ALA A 231 8.58 1.29 -11.91
N GLY A 232 9.22 0.11 -11.73
CA GLY A 232 8.64 -1.19 -12.10
C GLY A 232 7.66 -1.75 -11.06
N PHE A 233 7.75 -1.27 -9.81
CA PHE A 233 6.86 -1.72 -8.75
C PHE A 233 5.55 -0.92 -8.72
N ILE A 234 5.60 0.39 -8.93
CA ILE A 234 4.42 1.28 -8.91
C ILE A 234 3.79 1.39 -10.30
N GLY A 235 2.53 1.00 -10.42
CA GLY A 235 1.73 1.02 -11.64
C GLY A 235 1.35 -0.38 -12.13
N SER A 236 0.15 -0.47 -12.69
CA SER A 236 -0.41 -1.70 -13.27
C SER A 236 -1.09 -1.35 -14.59
N PRO A 237 -0.62 -1.95 -15.71
CA PRO A 237 0.55 -2.82 -15.83
C PRO A 237 1.89 -2.13 -15.48
N LYS A 238 2.95 -2.95 -15.36
CA LYS A 238 4.29 -2.45 -15.04
C LYS A 238 4.84 -1.56 -16.13
N MET A 239 5.75 -0.65 -15.78
CA MET A 239 6.53 0.15 -16.72
C MET A 239 7.36 -0.75 -17.66
N ASN A 240 7.38 -0.43 -18.95
CA ASN A 240 8.30 -1.04 -19.90
C ASN A 240 9.70 -0.48 -19.70
N PHE A 241 10.71 -1.33 -19.69
CA PHE A 241 12.11 -0.93 -19.63
C PHE A 241 12.82 -1.31 -20.91
N VAL A 242 13.52 -0.35 -21.51
CA VAL A 242 14.30 -0.52 -22.74
C VAL A 242 15.74 -0.08 -22.46
N THR A 243 16.67 -0.91 -22.88
CA THR A 243 18.12 -0.71 -22.76
C THR A 243 18.79 -0.62 -24.14
N GLY A 244 20.11 -0.53 -24.18
CA GLY A 244 20.89 -0.52 -25.42
C GLY A 244 20.81 0.80 -26.16
N GLU A 245 20.88 0.76 -27.50
CA GLU A 245 21.01 1.94 -28.35
C GLU A 245 19.85 2.95 -28.15
N HIS A 246 18.61 2.48 -28.02
CA HIS A 246 17.44 3.33 -27.79
C HIS A 246 17.53 4.11 -26.49
N ALA A 247 18.10 3.54 -25.43
CA ALA A 247 18.33 4.24 -24.17
C ALA A 247 19.50 5.23 -24.28
N LEU A 248 20.60 4.81 -24.90
CA LEU A 248 21.79 5.65 -25.12
C LEU A 248 21.47 6.92 -25.90
N GLN A 249 20.65 6.82 -26.97
CA GLN A 249 20.17 7.98 -27.74
C GLN A 249 19.35 8.97 -26.90
N LYS A 250 18.81 8.54 -25.75
CA LYS A 250 18.09 9.39 -24.80
C LYS A 250 18.95 9.82 -23.61
N GLY A 251 20.27 9.53 -23.64
CA GLY A 251 21.22 9.89 -22.59
C GLY A 251 21.05 9.08 -21.30
N ALA A 252 20.64 7.81 -21.40
CA ALA A 252 20.37 6.95 -20.26
C ALA A 252 20.92 5.52 -20.48
N ALA A 253 21.16 4.78 -19.41
CA ALA A 253 21.47 3.35 -19.49
C ALA A 253 20.19 2.51 -19.70
N THR A 254 19.10 2.96 -19.09
CA THR A 254 17.75 2.38 -19.26
C THR A 254 16.74 3.52 -19.39
N ILE A 255 15.80 3.37 -20.31
CA ILE A 255 14.60 4.21 -20.35
C ILE A 255 13.38 3.40 -19.92
N GLY A 256 12.46 4.06 -19.23
CA GLY A 256 11.18 3.51 -18.79
C GLY A 256 10.02 4.24 -19.44
N VAL A 257 9.04 3.51 -19.95
CA VAL A 257 7.81 4.07 -20.50
C VAL A 257 6.61 3.29 -19.98
N ARG A 258 5.64 4.00 -19.44
CA ARG A 258 4.42 3.35 -18.96
C ARG A 258 3.55 2.89 -20.14
N PRO A 259 2.79 1.80 -19.99
CA PRO A 259 1.94 1.25 -21.05
C PRO A 259 0.99 2.27 -21.68
N GLU A 260 0.40 3.15 -20.89
CA GLU A 260 -0.52 4.21 -21.32
C GLU A 260 0.16 5.40 -22.03
N HIS A 261 1.49 5.48 -21.96
CA HIS A 261 2.29 6.50 -22.65
C HIS A 261 2.97 5.98 -23.93
N LEU A 262 2.54 4.80 -24.37
CA LEU A 262 2.88 4.24 -25.68
C LEU A 262 1.71 4.44 -26.63
N LYS A 263 1.87 5.32 -27.62
CA LYS A 263 0.91 5.47 -28.69
C LYS A 263 1.01 4.29 -29.63
N ILE A 264 -0.13 3.66 -29.96
CA ILE A 264 -0.21 2.51 -30.83
C ILE A 264 -0.58 2.99 -32.24
N GLU A 265 0.28 2.69 -33.22
CA GLU A 265 0.08 3.03 -34.63
C GLU A 265 0.07 1.75 -35.48
N ARG A 266 -0.89 1.66 -36.40
CA ARG A 266 -0.87 0.66 -37.47
C ARG A 266 0.05 1.18 -38.56
N ASP A 267 0.92 0.33 -39.11
CA ASP A 267 1.81 0.65 -40.26
C ASP A 267 2.68 1.93 -40.09
N GLY A 268 2.93 2.36 -38.84
CA GLY A 268 3.74 3.54 -38.52
C GLY A 268 5.22 3.29 -38.86
N ALA A 269 5.86 4.21 -39.61
CA ALA A 269 7.30 4.15 -39.92
C ALA A 269 8.19 4.57 -38.72
N GLY A 270 7.60 5.03 -37.61
CA GLY A 270 8.29 5.51 -36.42
C GLY A 270 8.10 4.59 -35.23
N GLY A 271 8.88 4.80 -34.17
CA GLY A 271 8.72 4.06 -32.92
C GLY A 271 9.32 2.65 -32.90
N TRP A 272 8.86 1.84 -31.94
CA TRP A 272 9.32 0.46 -31.75
C TRP A 272 8.39 -0.49 -32.47
N GLN A 273 8.91 -1.13 -33.52
CA GLN A 273 8.15 -2.08 -34.33
C GLN A 273 8.00 -3.41 -33.60
N GLY A 274 6.85 -4.04 -33.70
CA GLY A 274 6.64 -5.37 -33.14
C GLY A 274 5.37 -6.04 -33.62
N THR A 275 5.23 -7.31 -33.23
CA THR A 275 4.06 -8.13 -33.53
C THR A 275 3.28 -8.37 -32.24
N ILE A 276 1.97 -8.20 -32.27
CA ILE A 276 1.12 -8.46 -31.09
C ILE A 276 1.13 -9.96 -30.81
N ALA A 277 1.67 -10.33 -29.65
CA ALA A 277 1.63 -11.70 -29.16
C ALA A 277 0.28 -12.02 -28.50
N VAL A 278 -0.26 -11.07 -27.69
CA VAL A 278 -1.55 -11.20 -27.01
C VAL A 278 -2.26 -9.84 -27.01
N ALA A 279 -3.58 -9.86 -27.23
CA ALA A 279 -4.46 -8.71 -27.04
C ALA A 279 -5.53 -9.08 -26.00
N GLU A 280 -5.61 -8.31 -24.91
CA GLU A 280 -6.62 -8.46 -23.84
C GLU A 280 -7.62 -7.30 -23.93
N HIS A 281 -8.87 -7.62 -24.20
CA HIS A 281 -9.96 -6.64 -24.29
C HIS A 281 -10.83 -6.71 -23.04
N LEU A 282 -10.75 -5.68 -22.19
CA LEU A 282 -11.51 -5.60 -20.91
C LEU A 282 -12.75 -4.69 -21.01
N GLY A 283 -13.12 -4.28 -22.23
CA GLY A 283 -14.23 -3.36 -22.48
C GLY A 283 -13.81 -1.89 -22.34
N SER A 284 -13.43 -1.46 -21.15
CA SER A 284 -12.92 -0.09 -20.89
C SER A 284 -11.49 0.13 -21.38
N ASP A 285 -10.70 -0.94 -21.43
CA ASP A 285 -9.29 -0.91 -21.76
C ASP A 285 -8.92 -2.09 -22.66
N THR A 286 -7.97 -1.86 -23.56
CA THR A 286 -7.28 -2.90 -24.33
C THR A 286 -5.81 -2.91 -23.97
N PHE A 287 -5.27 -4.06 -23.56
CA PHE A 287 -3.84 -4.27 -23.35
C PHE A 287 -3.25 -5.09 -24.49
N LEU A 288 -2.18 -4.58 -25.09
CA LEU A 288 -1.43 -5.27 -26.12
C LEU A 288 -0.07 -5.66 -25.56
N TYR A 289 0.25 -6.94 -25.64
CA TYR A 289 1.58 -7.49 -25.37
C TYR A 289 2.26 -7.70 -26.73
N VAL A 290 3.27 -6.86 -26.99
CA VAL A 290 3.92 -6.76 -28.30
C VAL A 290 5.34 -7.30 -28.21
N ASP A 291 5.64 -8.32 -29.01
CA ASP A 291 7.01 -8.78 -29.19
C ASP A 291 7.73 -7.80 -30.13
N ALA A 292 8.60 -6.98 -29.55
CA ALA A 292 9.37 -5.97 -30.26
C ALA A 292 10.82 -6.44 -30.56
N GLY A 293 11.02 -7.76 -30.70
CA GLY A 293 12.30 -8.36 -31.04
C GLY A 293 13.41 -8.03 -30.02
N PRO A 294 14.47 -7.29 -30.42
CA PRO A 294 15.58 -6.95 -29.52
C PRO A 294 15.17 -6.17 -28.26
N LEU A 295 14.03 -5.49 -28.28
CA LEU A 295 13.51 -4.74 -27.12
C LEU A 295 12.73 -5.63 -26.14
N GLY A 296 12.47 -6.87 -26.50
CA GLY A 296 11.67 -7.81 -25.73
C GLY A 296 10.18 -7.56 -25.82
N MET A 297 9.46 -8.10 -24.84
CA MET A 297 8.01 -7.94 -24.73
C MET A 297 7.65 -6.58 -24.15
N LEU A 298 6.92 -5.77 -24.91
CA LEU A 298 6.42 -4.47 -24.50
C LEU A 298 4.91 -4.53 -24.27
N THR A 299 4.43 -3.84 -23.25
CA THR A 299 3.00 -3.71 -22.95
C THR A 299 2.53 -2.31 -23.32
N ALA A 300 1.48 -2.21 -24.13
CA ALA A 300 0.80 -0.95 -24.42
C ALA A 300 -0.64 -1.02 -23.92
N ARG A 301 -1.18 0.13 -23.47
CA ARG A 301 -2.57 0.27 -23.02
C ARG A 301 -3.28 1.28 -23.90
N TYR A 302 -4.45 0.89 -24.38
CA TYR A 302 -5.39 1.76 -25.09
C TYR A 302 -6.69 1.88 -24.29
N ILE A 303 -7.22 3.09 -24.17
CA ILE A 303 -8.52 3.32 -23.51
C ILE A 303 -9.63 3.07 -24.54
N GLY A 304 -10.47 2.08 -24.27
CA GLY A 304 -11.54 1.64 -25.16
C GLY A 304 -11.20 0.39 -25.96
N GLU A 305 -12.02 0.11 -26.96
CA GLU A 305 -11.84 -1.02 -27.88
C GLU A 305 -10.89 -0.65 -29.02
N LEU A 306 -9.98 -1.54 -29.32
CA LEU A 306 -9.06 -1.44 -30.43
C LEU A 306 -9.12 -2.76 -31.22
N SER A 307 -9.51 -2.69 -32.50
CA SER A 307 -9.63 -3.87 -33.38
C SER A 307 -8.23 -4.33 -33.85
N LEU A 308 -7.42 -4.77 -32.90
CA LEU A 308 -6.10 -5.36 -33.10
C LEU A 308 -6.06 -6.74 -32.42
N HIS A 309 -5.41 -7.71 -33.08
CA HIS A 309 -5.40 -9.10 -32.68
C HIS A 309 -3.98 -9.65 -32.63
N ALA A 310 -3.79 -10.80 -32.03
CA ALA A 310 -2.52 -11.52 -32.10
C ALA A 310 -2.11 -11.77 -33.55
N GLY A 311 -0.85 -11.50 -33.88
CA GLY A 311 -0.27 -11.57 -35.20
C GLY A 311 -0.26 -10.25 -35.97
N ASP A 312 -1.01 -9.23 -35.56
CA ASP A 312 -0.97 -7.91 -36.21
C ASP A 312 0.37 -7.20 -35.90
N HIS A 313 0.88 -6.49 -36.92
CA HIS A 313 2.04 -5.63 -36.75
C HIS A 313 1.65 -4.26 -36.29
N VAL A 314 2.39 -3.72 -35.32
CA VAL A 314 2.18 -2.38 -34.77
C VAL A 314 3.49 -1.66 -34.52
N SER A 315 3.42 -0.34 -34.49
CA SER A 315 4.48 0.53 -34.01
C SER A 315 4.07 1.17 -32.68
N LEU A 316 4.93 1.04 -31.67
CA LEU A 316 4.75 1.65 -30.36
C LEU A 316 5.59 2.93 -30.29
N VAL A 317 4.95 4.08 -30.21
CA VAL A 317 5.62 5.39 -30.18
C VAL A 317 5.59 5.97 -28.77
N PRO A 318 6.74 6.03 -28.07
CA PRO A 318 6.81 6.64 -26.75
C PRO A 318 6.50 8.13 -26.79
N GLU A 319 5.70 8.64 -25.88
CA GLU A 319 5.49 10.06 -25.67
C GLU A 319 6.75 10.70 -25.06
N PRO A 320 7.46 11.64 -25.76
CA PRO A 320 8.76 12.13 -25.31
C PRO A 320 8.79 12.72 -23.90
N PRO A 321 7.80 13.51 -23.43
CA PRO A 321 7.80 14.05 -22.07
C PRO A 321 7.52 13.02 -20.98
N ARG A 322 7.10 11.79 -21.35
CA ARG A 322 6.74 10.70 -20.45
C ARG A 322 7.78 9.58 -20.38
N ILE A 323 8.95 9.82 -20.97
CA ILE A 323 10.08 8.89 -20.91
C ILE A 323 10.87 9.11 -19.62
N HIS A 324 10.92 8.09 -18.77
CA HIS A 324 11.78 8.06 -17.59
C HIS A 324 13.19 7.59 -17.99
N ARG A 325 14.21 8.16 -17.36
CA ARG A 325 15.62 7.84 -17.63
C ARG A 325 16.28 7.36 -16.37
N PHE A 326 17.08 6.30 -16.50
CA PHE A 326 17.82 5.71 -15.38
C PHE A 326 19.28 5.52 -15.76
N ASP A 327 20.17 5.77 -14.81
CA ASP A 327 21.61 5.55 -14.96
C ASP A 327 21.97 4.04 -14.88
N ALA A 328 23.25 3.73 -15.01
CA ALA A 328 23.76 2.37 -14.93
C ALA A 328 23.57 1.72 -13.54
N SER A 329 23.37 2.50 -12.49
CA SER A 329 23.08 2.03 -11.14
C SER A 329 21.58 1.85 -10.90
N GLY A 330 20.73 2.20 -11.90
CA GLY A 330 19.28 2.14 -11.84
C GLY A 330 18.62 3.31 -11.15
N ASN A 331 19.34 4.39 -10.84
CA ASN A 331 18.78 5.60 -10.26
C ASN A 331 18.18 6.51 -11.34
N ALA A 332 17.13 7.23 -11.00
CA ALA A 332 16.49 8.15 -11.92
C ALA A 332 17.41 9.33 -12.26
N VAL A 333 17.59 9.58 -13.57
CA VAL A 333 18.28 10.78 -14.11
C VAL A 333 17.22 11.85 -14.34
N ARG A 334 17.30 12.94 -13.58
CA ARG A 334 16.44 14.12 -13.76
C ARG A 334 17.19 15.14 -14.64
N LEU A 335 16.55 15.56 -15.72
CA LEU A 335 17.03 16.65 -16.58
C LEU A 335 16.58 18.00 -16.01
#